data_92e0dcb8fb3e65a4e58cd6e3e9cb7808
#
_entry.id   92e0dcb8fb3e65a4e58cd6e3e9cb7808
#
_cell.length_a   1.000
_cell.length_b   1.000
_cell.length_c   1.000
_cell.angle_alpha   90.00
_cell.angle_beta   90.00
_cell.angle_gamma   90.00
#
_symmetry.space_group_name_H-M   'P 1'
#
loop_
_entity.id
_entity.type
_entity.pdbx_description
1 polymer ?
#
loop_
_entity_poly.entity_id
_entity_poly.type
_entity_poly.pdbx_seq_one_letter_code
_entity_poly.pdbx_strand_id
1 'polypeptide(L)' 'MGKYRGRLQIIADMLSVVSDGAKKTRIMYQANLSYTLLSRYLTEVLDAGLVSVDSDGQYRLTGRGQNFLDRFGEYSR' A
#
# COMPACT_ATOMS: atom_id res chain seq x y z
N MET A 1 -1.63 -6.11 23.26
CA MET A 1 -1.18 -6.11 22.68
C MET A 1 -0.69 -5.46 21.76
N GLY A 2 0.05 -5.42 21.46
CA GLY A 2 0.77 -4.62 20.62
C GLY A 2 0.18 -4.47 19.32
N LYS A 3 0.07 -3.30 18.92
CA LYS A 3 -0.49 -2.99 17.64
C LYS A 3 0.57 -2.63 16.64
N TYR A 4 1.80 -2.96 16.96
CA TYR A 4 2.88 -2.62 16.06
C TYR A 4 2.74 -3.40 14.76
N ARG A 5 2.76 -2.69 13.65
CA ARG A 5 2.76 -3.30 12.33
C ARG A 5 4.16 -3.20 11.76
N GLY A 6 4.68 -4.32 11.29
CA GLY A 6 5.95 -4.29 10.60
C GLY A 6 5.82 -3.63 9.24
N ARG A 7 6.97 -3.39 8.63
CA ARG A 7 7.03 -2.72 7.34
C ARG A 7 6.21 -3.45 6.27
N LEU A 8 6.32 -4.77 6.20
CA LEU A 8 5.60 -5.53 5.19
C LEU A 8 4.09 -5.48 5.39
N GLN A 9 3.66 -5.46 6.65
CA GLN A 9 2.23 -5.37 6.94
C GLN A 9 1.68 -4.01 6.50
N ILE A 10 2.43 -2.95 6.74
CA ILE A 10 2.02 -1.61 6.32
C ILE A 10 1.90 -1.56 4.80
N ILE A 11 2.88 -2.10 4.10
CA ILE A 11 2.84 -2.12 2.63
C ILE A 11 1.63 -2.92 2.15
N ALA A 12 1.39 -4.09 2.73
CA ALA A 12 0.25 -4.92 2.35
C ALA A 12 -1.07 -4.19 2.57
N ASP A 13 -1.19 -3.48 3.70
CA ASP A 13 -2.39 -2.72 3.98
C ASP A 13 -2.63 -1.64 2.94
N MET A 14 -1.56 -0.94 2.56
CA MET A 14 -1.67 0.09 1.52
C MET A 14 -2.07 -0.50 0.18
N LEU A 15 -1.44 -1.62 -0.20
CA LEU A 15 -1.75 -2.24 -1.48
C LEU A 15 -3.19 -2.74 -1.53
N SER A 16 -3.71 -3.22 -0.40
CA SER A 16 -5.10 -3.65 -0.34
C SER A 16 -6.06 -2.50 -0.60
N VAL A 17 -5.72 -1.32 -0.09
CA VAL A 17 -6.56 -0.14 -0.30
C VAL A 17 -6.58 0.26 -1.77
N VAL A 18 -5.43 0.17 -2.45
CA VAL A 18 -5.34 0.64 -3.83
C VAL A 18 -5.77 -0.39 -4.87
N SER A 19 -6.19 -1.58 -4.42
CA SER A 19 -6.56 -2.62 -5.38
C SER A 19 -7.67 -2.15 -6.33
N ASP A 20 -8.58 -1.30 -5.85
CA ASP A 20 -9.63 -0.73 -6.68
C ASP A 20 -9.35 0.70 -7.12
N GLY A 21 -8.14 1.18 -6.85
CA GLY A 21 -7.79 2.57 -7.11
C GLY A 21 -8.16 3.45 -5.94
N ALA A 22 -7.24 4.31 -5.54
CA ALA A 22 -7.50 5.21 -4.41
C ALA A 22 -6.58 6.42 -4.48
N LYS A 23 -7.09 7.54 -4.01
CA LYS A 23 -6.28 8.74 -3.86
C LYS A 23 -5.52 8.69 -2.54
N LYS A 24 -4.53 9.54 -2.44
CA LYS A 24 -3.62 9.57 -1.30
C LYS A 24 -4.36 9.66 0.03
N THR A 25 -5.35 10.53 0.12
CA THR A 25 -6.09 10.73 1.37
C THR A 25 -6.79 9.45 1.81
N ARG A 26 -7.39 8.74 0.87
CA ARG A 26 -8.08 7.51 1.19
C ARG A 26 -7.10 6.44 1.67
N ILE A 27 -5.94 6.37 1.05
CA ILE A 27 -4.92 5.42 1.47
C ILE A 27 -4.52 5.72 2.91
N MET A 28 -4.30 6.99 3.22
CA MET A 28 -3.91 7.40 4.56
C MET A 28 -4.91 6.94 5.61
N TYR A 29 -6.18 7.23 5.37
CA TYR A 29 -7.21 6.89 6.34
C TYR A 29 -7.47 5.40 6.44
N GLN A 30 -7.57 4.73 5.31
CA GLN A 30 -7.93 3.32 5.33
C GLN A 30 -6.79 2.42 5.75
N ALA A 31 -5.56 2.82 5.47
CA ALA A 31 -4.40 2.06 5.96
C ALA A 31 -3.95 2.54 7.33
N ASN A 32 -4.65 3.52 7.89
CA ASN A 32 -4.39 4.03 9.24
C ASN A 32 -2.95 4.50 9.40
N LEU A 33 -2.54 5.43 8.55
CA LEU A 33 -1.18 5.95 8.55
C LEU A 33 -1.17 7.44 8.86
N SER A 34 -0.11 7.90 9.53
CA SER A 34 0.14 9.33 9.62
C SER A 34 0.58 9.83 8.25
N TYR A 35 0.51 11.13 8.05
CA TYR A 35 0.95 11.70 6.78
C TYR A 35 2.43 11.40 6.51
N THR A 36 3.25 11.44 7.54
CA THR A 36 4.68 11.17 7.40
C THR A 36 4.92 9.73 6.93
N LEU A 37 4.23 8.78 7.56
CA LEU A 37 4.38 7.38 7.17
C LEU A 37 3.80 7.13 5.77
N LEU A 38 2.67 7.75 5.47
CA LEU A 38 2.09 7.63 4.15
C LEU A 38 3.09 8.07 3.08
N SER A 39 3.68 9.25 3.25
CA SER A 39 4.60 9.78 2.27
C SER A 39 5.80 8.88 2.07
N ARG A 40 6.35 8.39 3.17
CA ARG A 40 7.50 7.49 3.11
C ARG A 40 7.18 6.20 2.37
N TYR A 41 6.11 5.54 2.76
CA TYR A 41 5.78 4.24 2.17
C TYR A 41 5.21 4.37 0.76
N LEU A 42 4.55 5.49 0.47
CA LEU A 42 4.04 5.71 -0.88
C LEU A 42 5.19 5.83 -1.88
N THR A 43 6.24 6.56 -1.50
CA THR A 43 7.44 6.64 -2.33
C THR A 43 8.04 5.26 -2.53
N GLU A 44 8.09 4.49 -1.46
CA GLU A 44 8.68 3.17 -1.51
C GLU A 44 7.92 2.23 -2.44
N VAL A 45 6.60 2.19 -2.34
CA VAL A 45 5.82 1.29 -3.20
C VAL A 45 5.81 1.74 -4.66
N LEU A 46 5.90 3.05 -4.90
CA LEU A 46 6.06 3.55 -6.26
C LEU A 46 7.40 3.14 -6.85
N ASP A 47 8.47 3.34 -6.09
CA ASP A 47 9.82 2.99 -6.54
C ASP A 47 9.97 1.50 -6.80
N ALA A 48 9.29 0.69 -6.01
CA ALA A 48 9.35 -0.75 -6.17
C ALA A 48 8.44 -1.25 -7.29
N GLY A 49 7.64 -0.37 -7.89
CA GLY A 49 6.75 -0.77 -8.98
C GLY A 49 5.52 -1.53 -8.52
N LEU A 50 5.17 -1.41 -7.24
CA LEU A 50 4.00 -2.11 -6.70
C LEU A 50 2.71 -1.35 -6.97
N VAL A 51 2.80 -0.04 -7.14
CA VAL A 51 1.65 0.78 -7.50
C VAL A 51 2.07 1.73 -8.62
N SER A 52 1.07 2.24 -9.33
CA SER A 52 1.26 3.30 -10.30
C SER A 52 0.26 4.39 -9.98
N VAL A 53 0.50 5.59 -10.49
CA VAL A 53 -0.43 6.71 -10.28
C VAL A 53 -0.87 7.20 -11.65
N ASP A 54 -2.17 7.42 -11.82
CA ASP A 54 -2.70 7.89 -13.10
C ASP A 54 -2.78 9.43 -13.10
N SER A 55 -3.26 9.97 -14.21
CA SER A 55 -3.31 11.42 -14.38
C SER A 55 -4.28 12.10 -13.42
N ASP A 56 -5.22 11.36 -12.86
CA ASP A 56 -6.18 11.90 -11.89
C ASP A 56 -5.67 11.85 -10.48
N GLY A 57 -4.47 11.35 -10.28
CA GLY A 57 -3.92 11.24 -8.94
C GLY A 57 -4.37 10.01 -8.19
N GLN A 58 -4.96 9.05 -8.87
CA GLN A 58 -5.36 7.80 -8.24
C GLN A 58 -4.23 6.80 -8.33
N TYR A 59 -3.95 6.16 -7.21
CA TYR A 59 -2.96 5.10 -7.15
C TYR A 59 -3.63 3.77 -7.42
N ARG A 60 -2.97 2.94 -8.22
CA ARG A 60 -3.53 1.65 -8.62
C ARG A 60 -2.51 0.56 -8.43
N LEU A 61 -3.01 -0.61 -8.11
CA LEU A 61 -2.18 -1.78 -7.93
C LEU A 61 -1.64 -2.25 -9.27
N THR A 62 -0.33 -2.53 -9.34
CA THR A 62 0.27 -3.11 -10.54
C THR A 62 0.25 -4.63 -10.43
N GLY A 63 0.63 -5.31 -11.52
CA GLY A 63 0.79 -6.76 -11.46
C GLY A 63 1.80 -7.19 -10.42
N ARG A 64 2.89 -6.43 -10.29
CA ARG A 64 3.89 -6.70 -9.27
C ARG A 64 3.31 -6.51 -7.87
N GLY A 65 2.47 -5.49 -7.68
CA GLY A 65 1.80 -5.27 -6.40
C GLY A 65 0.85 -6.41 -6.07
N GLN A 66 0.13 -6.92 -7.06
CA GLN A 66 -0.76 -8.05 -6.86
C GLN A 66 0.04 -9.29 -6.44
N ASN A 67 1.17 -9.53 -7.08
CA ASN A 67 2.03 -10.63 -6.70
C ASN A 67 2.51 -10.51 -5.26
N PHE A 68 2.85 -9.29 -4.85
CA PHE A 68 3.25 -9.05 -3.47
C PHE A 68 2.13 -9.43 -2.51
N LEU A 69 0.91 -8.98 -2.79
CA LEU A 69 -0.23 -9.29 -1.93
C LEU A 69 -0.50 -10.80 -1.86
N ASP A 70 -0.41 -11.47 -2.99
CA ASP A 70 -0.64 -12.90 -3.03
C ASP A 70 0.38 -13.64 -2.18
N ARG A 71 1.64 -13.27 -2.30
CA ARG A 71 2.71 -13.89 -1.51
C ARG A 71 2.59 -13.54 -0.04
N PHE A 72 2.22 -12.31 0.26
CA PHE A 72 2.05 -11.89 1.65
C PHE A 72 0.93 -12.67 2.31
N GLY A 73 -0.16 -12.91 1.59
CA GLY A 73 -1.26 -13.70 2.11
C GLY A 73 -0.83 -15.12 2.46
N GLU A 74 -0.01 -15.72 1.63
CA GLU A 74 0.53 -17.05 1.90
C GLU A 74 1.45 -17.05 3.11
N TYR A 75 2.28 -16.02 3.18
CA TYR A 75 3.26 -15.90 4.25
C TYR A 75 2.60 -15.67 5.61
N SER A 76 1.52 -14.89 5.63
CA SER A 76 0.87 -14.53 6.89
C SER A 76 -0.14 -15.53 7.40
N ARG A 77 -0.37 -16.56 6.69
CA ARG A 77 -1.37 -17.55 7.08
C ARG A 77 -1.03 -18.30 8.34
#